data_2600b542067b0c6e8c7542b07f972caf
#
_entry.id   2600b542067b0c6e8c7542b07f972caf
#
_cell.length_a   1.000
_cell.length_b   1.000
_cell.length_c   1.000
_cell.angle_alpha   90.00
_cell.angle_beta   90.00
_cell.angle_gamma   90.00
#
_symmetry.space_group_name_H-M   'P 1'
#
loop_
_entity.id
_entity.type
_entity.pdbx_description
1 polymer ?
#
loop_
_entity_poly.entity_id
_entity_poly.type
_entity_poly.pdbx_seq_one_letter_code
_entity_poly.pdbx_strand_id
1 'polypeptide(L)'
;MAKTDKVENKDSKIEKSSKKVVKSSYSKKKKVKKNILNGIAYVQSTFNNTIISIADTNGNVISWASAGQKGFKGSRKSTPYAAQIAADSAASKALDYGMKTLSVEVKGPGSGRETALRALQARGFKILSIKDTTPMPHNGTRPPKKRRV
;
A
#
# COMPACT_ATOMS: atom_id res chain seq x y z
N MET A 1 57.06 4.69 -38.64
CA MET A 1 55.79 4.10 -38.18
C MET A 1 55.36 4.80 -36.90
N ALA A 2 54.67 5.94 -37.02
CA ALA A 2 54.01 6.62 -35.88
C ALA A 2 53.14 7.75 -36.41
N LYS A 3 51.91 7.43 -36.87
CA LYS A 3 50.87 8.43 -37.21
C LYS A 3 49.46 7.81 -37.41
N THR A 4 49.05 6.84 -36.59
CA THR A 4 47.68 6.30 -36.70
C THR A 4 46.89 6.23 -35.39
N ASP A 5 47.44 6.63 -34.24
CA ASP A 5 46.78 6.45 -32.93
C ASP A 5 46.07 7.70 -32.38
N LYS A 6 45.78 8.72 -33.22
CA LYS A 6 45.15 9.98 -32.74
C LYS A 6 43.72 10.26 -33.24
N VAL A 7 43.14 9.42 -34.06
CA VAL A 7 41.84 9.68 -34.65
C VAL A 7 40.69 8.95 -33.91
N GLU A 8 40.94 7.79 -33.27
CA GLU A 8 39.87 7.00 -32.64
C GLU A 8 39.37 7.55 -31.28
N ASN A 9 40.03 8.55 -30.70
CA ASN A 9 39.70 9.05 -29.38
C ASN A 9 38.78 10.29 -29.37
N LYS A 10 38.36 10.78 -30.54
CA LYS A 10 37.44 11.92 -30.61
C LYS A 10 35.98 11.51 -30.80
N ASP A 11 35.70 10.39 -31.41
CA ASP A 11 34.33 9.97 -31.75
C ASP A 11 33.61 9.38 -30.55
N SER A 12 34.34 8.73 -29.63
CA SER A 12 33.77 8.20 -28.35
C SER A 12 33.39 9.28 -27.32
N LYS A 13 33.87 10.51 -27.50
CA LYS A 13 33.58 11.64 -26.61
C LYS A 13 32.36 12.44 -27.01
N ILE A 14 31.99 12.36 -28.30
CA ILE A 14 30.81 13.06 -28.87
C ILE A 14 29.53 12.27 -28.61
N GLU A 15 29.56 10.93 -28.61
CA GLU A 15 28.39 10.11 -28.28
C GLU A 15 27.99 10.13 -26.82
N LYS A 16 28.94 10.42 -25.90
CA LYS A 16 28.64 10.55 -24.46
C LYS A 16 28.04 11.88 -24.06
N SER A 17 28.17 12.92 -24.89
CA SER A 17 27.59 14.24 -24.61
C SER A 17 26.14 14.36 -25.07
N SER A 18 25.72 13.62 -26.11
CA SER A 18 24.34 13.66 -26.64
C SER A 18 23.34 12.86 -25.77
N LYS A 19 23.79 11.89 -24.95
CA LYS A 19 22.92 11.15 -24.03
C LYS A 19 22.64 11.86 -22.69
N LYS A 20 23.21 13.03 -22.44
CA LYS A 20 23.07 13.74 -21.16
C LYS A 20 22.03 14.87 -21.19
N VAL A 21 21.43 15.17 -22.33
CA VAL A 21 20.54 16.33 -22.52
C VAL A 21 19.04 15.99 -22.45
N VAL A 22 18.62 14.73 -22.35
CA VAL A 22 17.18 14.36 -22.33
C VAL A 22 16.70 13.91 -20.93
N LYS A 23 17.38 14.31 -19.85
CA LYS A 23 16.86 14.17 -18.48
C LYS A 23 16.42 15.53 -17.94
N SER A 24 15.63 16.29 -18.69
CA SER A 24 15.07 17.54 -18.19
C SER A 24 13.60 17.38 -17.81
N SER A 25 13.37 17.64 -16.53
CA SER A 25 12.22 18.37 -16.02
C SER A 25 10.83 17.74 -16.15
N TYR A 26 10.64 16.51 -15.67
CA TYR A 26 9.40 16.26 -14.97
C TYR A 26 9.59 16.72 -13.51
N SER A 27 9.45 17.99 -13.24
CA SER A 27 9.27 18.51 -11.88
C SER A 27 7.96 17.91 -11.38
N LYS A 28 8.05 16.85 -10.56
CA LYS A 28 6.90 16.32 -9.83
C LYS A 28 6.35 17.49 -9.02
N LYS A 29 5.26 18.13 -9.49
CA LYS A 29 4.50 19.10 -8.69
C LYS A 29 4.31 18.45 -7.33
N LYS A 30 4.94 18.99 -6.28
CA LYS A 30 4.72 18.55 -4.90
C LYS A 30 3.22 18.70 -4.64
N LYS A 31 2.48 17.57 -4.63
CA LYS A 31 1.08 17.59 -4.26
C LYS A 31 1.01 18.17 -2.86
N VAL A 32 0.31 19.27 -2.70
CA VAL A 32 0.03 19.87 -1.39
C VAL A 32 -0.64 18.79 -0.56
N LYS A 33 0.03 18.33 0.50
CA LYS A 33 -0.54 17.34 1.41
C LYS A 33 -1.70 18.03 2.13
N LYS A 34 -2.92 17.57 1.89
CA LYS A 34 -4.09 18.05 2.63
C LYS A 34 -3.97 17.51 4.06
N ASN A 35 -4.10 18.37 5.06
CA ASN A 35 -4.21 17.95 6.47
C ASN A 35 -5.61 17.36 6.70
N ILE A 36 -5.69 16.07 6.88
CA ILE A 36 -6.95 15.33 7.09
C ILE A 36 -6.88 14.72 8.48
N LEU A 37 -7.67 15.23 9.41
CA LEU A 37 -7.65 14.80 10.82
C LEU A 37 -8.39 13.48 11.04
N ASN A 38 -9.54 13.31 10.39
CA ASN A 38 -10.44 12.18 10.56
C ASN A 38 -10.47 11.33 9.29
N GLY A 39 -10.48 10.02 9.43
CA GLY A 39 -10.57 9.11 8.30
C GLY A 39 -11.28 7.80 8.62
N ILE A 40 -11.45 6.99 7.58
CA ILE A 40 -12.03 5.66 7.68
C ILE A 40 -10.97 4.65 7.24
N ALA A 41 -10.73 3.64 8.07
CA ALA A 41 -9.86 2.53 7.72
C ALA A 41 -10.68 1.31 7.33
N TYR A 42 -10.53 0.85 6.11
CA TYR A 42 -11.14 -0.37 5.59
C TYR A 42 -10.15 -1.52 5.71
N VAL A 43 -10.49 -2.53 6.48
CA VAL A 43 -9.70 -3.75 6.65
C VAL A 43 -10.41 -4.91 5.97
N GLN A 44 -9.90 -5.36 4.84
CA GLN A 44 -10.39 -6.54 4.15
C GLN A 44 -9.47 -7.72 4.42
N SER A 45 -9.92 -8.67 5.23
CA SER A 45 -9.16 -9.86 5.60
C SER A 45 -9.81 -11.12 5.04
N THR A 46 -9.17 -11.71 4.04
CA THR A 46 -9.56 -12.99 3.44
C THR A 46 -8.66 -14.10 3.95
N PHE A 47 -9.01 -15.37 3.69
CA PHE A 47 -8.14 -16.50 4.03
C PHE A 47 -6.77 -16.47 3.33
N ASN A 48 -6.59 -15.70 2.25
CA ASN A 48 -5.36 -15.68 1.48
C ASN A 48 -4.56 -14.38 1.63
N ASN A 49 -5.18 -13.27 2.04
CA ASN A 49 -4.53 -11.96 2.06
C ASN A 49 -5.29 -10.99 2.98
N THR A 50 -4.56 -9.99 3.50
CA THR A 50 -5.15 -8.84 4.19
C THR A 50 -4.79 -7.57 3.43
N ILE A 51 -5.79 -6.75 3.14
CA ILE A 51 -5.67 -5.45 2.48
C ILE A 51 -6.21 -4.39 3.42
N ILE A 52 -5.47 -3.31 3.59
CA ILE A 52 -5.85 -2.19 4.42
C ILE A 52 -5.84 -0.93 3.57
N SER A 53 -6.93 -0.20 3.56
CA SER A 53 -7.08 1.06 2.86
C SER A 53 -7.56 2.12 3.84
N ILE A 54 -6.88 3.26 3.88
CA ILE A 54 -7.24 4.39 4.72
C ILE A 54 -7.72 5.51 3.82
N ALA A 55 -8.95 5.95 4.04
CA ALA A 55 -9.61 6.96 3.25
C ALA A 55 -10.02 8.16 4.10
N ASP A 56 -10.29 9.26 3.45
CA ASP A 56 -10.96 10.43 4.00
C ASP A 56 -12.45 10.12 4.27
N THR A 57 -13.12 10.98 5.03
CA THR A 57 -14.57 10.92 5.28
C THR A 57 -15.41 10.97 3.99
N ASN A 58 -14.85 11.53 2.91
CA ASN A 58 -15.46 11.57 1.58
C ASN A 58 -15.27 10.29 0.75
N GLY A 59 -14.55 9.28 1.28
CA GLY A 59 -14.25 8.04 0.58
C GLY A 59 -13.01 8.06 -0.32
N ASN A 60 -12.27 9.17 -0.38
CA ASN A 60 -11.04 9.23 -1.17
C ASN A 60 -9.92 8.46 -0.46
N VAL A 61 -9.34 7.45 -1.10
CA VAL A 61 -8.24 6.67 -0.54
C VAL A 61 -6.95 7.49 -0.52
N ILE A 62 -6.38 7.65 0.68
CA ILE A 62 -5.14 8.39 0.94
C ILE A 62 -3.95 7.45 0.96
N SER A 63 -4.09 6.33 1.65
CA SER A 63 -3.05 5.32 1.76
C SER A 63 -3.63 3.92 1.73
N TRP A 64 -2.85 3.00 1.21
CA TRP A 64 -3.21 1.59 1.24
C TRP A 64 -1.95 0.73 1.32
N ALA A 65 -2.11 -0.47 1.85
CA ALA A 65 -1.10 -1.51 1.82
C ALA A 65 -1.75 -2.90 1.89
N SER A 66 -1.02 -3.89 1.42
CA SER A 66 -1.41 -5.29 1.51
C SER A 66 -0.22 -6.17 1.88
N ALA A 67 -0.47 -7.36 2.38
CA ALA A 67 0.58 -8.32 2.69
C ALA A 67 1.44 -8.64 1.45
N GLY A 68 0.82 -8.75 0.27
CA GLY A 68 1.54 -8.99 -0.99
C GLY A 68 2.48 -7.84 -1.38
N GLN A 69 2.07 -6.59 -1.17
CA GLN A 69 2.89 -5.41 -1.42
C GLN A 69 4.14 -5.37 -0.52
N LYS A 70 4.07 -5.95 0.67
CA LYS A 70 5.18 -6.02 1.63
C LYS A 70 6.13 -7.20 1.39
N GLY A 71 6.01 -7.89 0.26
CA GLY A 71 6.90 -8.95 -0.14
C GLY A 71 6.52 -10.34 0.38
N PHE A 72 5.41 -10.47 1.10
CA PHE A 72 4.91 -11.79 1.48
C PHE A 72 4.34 -12.52 0.26
N LYS A 73 4.72 -13.78 0.06
CA LYS A 73 4.29 -14.61 -1.06
C LYS A 73 3.57 -15.89 -0.56
N GLY A 74 2.68 -16.44 -1.40
CA GLY A 74 1.98 -17.70 -1.10
C GLY A 74 1.17 -17.63 0.19
N SER A 75 1.21 -18.69 1.00
CA SER A 75 0.48 -18.82 2.26
C SER A 75 0.90 -17.79 3.33
N ARG A 76 2.14 -17.28 3.27
CA ARG A 76 2.61 -16.26 4.22
C ARG A 76 1.82 -14.94 4.20
N LYS A 77 1.07 -14.65 3.12
CA LYS A 77 0.21 -13.45 3.03
C LYS A 77 -0.98 -13.49 3.97
N SER A 78 -1.45 -14.68 4.36
CA SER A 78 -2.60 -14.84 5.24
C SER A 78 -2.27 -14.78 6.73
N THR A 79 -0.99 -14.66 7.07
CA THR A 79 -0.56 -14.65 8.48
C THR A 79 -0.93 -13.35 9.19
N PRO A 80 -1.23 -13.40 10.51
CA PRO A 80 -1.46 -12.22 11.33
C PRO A 80 -0.29 -11.22 11.28
N TYR A 81 0.93 -11.71 11.26
CA TYR A 81 2.15 -10.89 11.16
C TYR A 81 2.19 -10.09 9.86
N ALA A 82 1.85 -10.71 8.72
CA ALA A 82 1.79 -10.00 7.44
C ALA A 82 0.73 -8.88 7.44
N ALA A 83 -0.40 -9.11 8.11
CA ALA A 83 -1.44 -8.11 8.29
C ALA A 83 -0.96 -6.92 9.15
N GLN A 84 -0.21 -7.20 10.21
CA GLN A 84 0.41 -6.16 11.06
C GLN A 84 1.36 -5.27 10.23
N ILE A 85 2.29 -5.85 9.47
CA ILE A 85 3.23 -5.10 8.64
C ILE A 85 2.50 -4.27 7.56
N ALA A 86 1.42 -4.81 6.98
CA ALA A 86 0.60 -4.07 6.03
C ALA A 86 -0.09 -2.88 6.71
N ALA A 87 -0.69 -3.09 7.90
CA ALA A 87 -1.32 -2.03 8.68
C ALA A 87 -0.34 -0.92 9.05
N ASP A 88 0.83 -1.29 9.55
CA ASP A 88 1.90 -0.36 9.87
C ASP A 88 2.32 0.52 8.69
N SER A 89 2.40 -0.08 7.52
CA SER A 89 2.77 0.64 6.31
C SER A 89 1.69 1.61 5.82
N ALA A 90 0.42 1.20 5.86
CA ALA A 90 -0.70 2.08 5.52
C ALA A 90 -0.81 3.23 6.53
N ALA A 91 -0.69 2.91 7.82
CA ALA A 91 -0.72 3.84 8.93
C ALA A 91 0.35 4.92 8.84
N SER A 92 1.61 4.54 8.59
CA SER A 92 2.71 5.50 8.46
C SER A 92 2.45 6.54 7.38
N LYS A 93 1.94 6.12 6.22
CA LYS A 93 1.58 7.04 5.13
C LYS A 93 0.41 7.95 5.51
N ALA A 94 -0.59 7.44 6.25
CA ALA A 94 -1.73 8.24 6.69
C ALA A 94 -1.33 9.28 7.75
N LEU A 95 -0.41 8.94 8.65
CA LEU A 95 0.17 9.89 9.62
C LEU A 95 0.89 11.06 8.92
N ASP A 96 1.57 10.80 7.78
CA ASP A 96 2.20 11.85 6.97
C ASP A 96 1.19 12.89 6.43
N TYR A 97 -0.10 12.54 6.34
CA TYR A 97 -1.20 13.45 5.98
C TYR A 97 -1.86 14.09 7.20
N GLY A 98 -1.32 13.88 8.41
CA GLY A 98 -1.80 14.49 9.65
C GLY A 98 -3.01 13.80 10.29
N MET A 99 -3.34 12.58 9.87
CA MET A 99 -4.50 11.84 10.36
C MET A 99 -4.29 11.41 11.82
N LYS A 100 -5.31 11.61 12.67
CA LYS A 100 -5.24 11.29 14.11
C LYS A 100 -6.34 10.32 14.55
N THR A 101 -7.52 10.43 13.95
CA THR A 101 -8.69 9.63 14.35
C THR A 101 -9.17 8.76 13.20
N LEU A 102 -9.55 7.53 13.50
CA LEU A 102 -10.06 6.56 12.54
C LEU A 102 -11.37 5.92 13.02
N SER A 103 -12.33 5.83 12.11
CA SER A 103 -13.41 4.85 12.18
C SER A 103 -12.98 3.62 11.39
N VAL A 104 -13.14 2.43 11.93
CA VAL A 104 -12.64 1.21 11.28
C VAL A 104 -13.79 0.35 10.81
N GLU A 105 -13.76 -0.02 9.54
CA GLU A 105 -14.68 -0.98 8.92
C GLU A 105 -13.92 -2.26 8.58
N VAL A 106 -14.36 -3.38 9.16
CA VAL A 106 -13.72 -4.68 8.99
C VAL A 106 -14.60 -5.57 8.14
N LYS A 107 -14.00 -6.29 7.18
CA LYS A 107 -14.68 -7.20 6.30
C LYS A 107 -13.89 -8.50 6.13
N GLY A 108 -14.57 -9.63 6.31
CA GLY A 108 -14.05 -10.95 6.01
C GLY A 108 -13.53 -11.75 7.20
N PRO A 109 -13.33 -13.07 7.03
CA PRO A 109 -13.04 -14.02 8.10
C PRO A 109 -11.54 -14.30 8.31
N GLY A 110 -10.64 -13.57 7.67
CA GLY A 110 -9.20 -13.85 7.72
C GLY A 110 -8.57 -13.64 9.10
N SER A 111 -7.48 -14.34 9.37
CA SER A 111 -6.73 -14.27 10.63
C SER A 111 -6.05 -12.91 10.90
N GLY A 112 -5.89 -12.08 9.85
CA GLY A 112 -5.32 -10.73 9.96
C GLY A 112 -6.27 -9.68 10.51
N ARG A 113 -7.53 -10.00 10.75
CA ARG A 113 -8.60 -9.08 11.14
C ARG A 113 -8.27 -8.31 12.43
N GLU A 114 -7.99 -9.01 13.53
CA GLU A 114 -7.69 -8.41 14.83
C GLU A 114 -6.31 -7.75 14.86
N THR A 115 -5.33 -8.41 14.26
CA THR A 115 -3.95 -7.92 14.27
C THR A 115 -3.78 -6.61 13.51
N ALA A 116 -4.55 -6.40 12.43
CA ALA A 116 -4.60 -5.12 11.73
C ALA A 116 -5.14 -4.00 12.62
N LEU A 117 -6.22 -4.25 13.39
CA LEU A 117 -6.78 -3.27 14.33
C LEU A 117 -5.77 -2.89 15.41
N ARG A 118 -5.13 -3.89 16.03
CA ARG A 118 -4.11 -3.67 17.06
C ARG A 118 -2.92 -2.87 16.51
N ALA A 119 -2.50 -3.15 15.29
CA ALA A 119 -1.40 -2.41 14.64
C ALA A 119 -1.76 -0.94 14.37
N LEU A 120 -2.98 -0.64 13.91
CA LEU A 120 -3.45 0.73 13.73
C LEU A 120 -3.46 1.50 15.05
N GLN A 121 -3.93 0.88 16.14
CA GLN A 121 -3.92 1.48 17.47
C GLN A 121 -2.49 1.69 17.99
N ALA A 122 -1.61 0.70 17.82
CA ALA A 122 -0.20 0.79 18.24
C ALA A 122 0.57 1.91 17.55
N ARG A 123 0.16 2.29 16.33
CA ARG A 123 0.72 3.44 15.60
C ARG A 123 0.23 4.80 16.10
N GLY A 124 -0.64 4.83 17.09
CA GLY A 124 -1.10 6.06 17.74
C GLY A 124 -2.39 6.66 17.15
N PHE A 125 -3.12 5.92 16.31
CA PHE A 125 -4.46 6.35 15.90
C PHE A 125 -5.48 6.16 17.03
N LYS A 126 -6.31 7.19 17.22
CA LYS A 126 -7.49 7.07 18.07
C LYS A 126 -8.62 6.43 17.29
N ILE A 127 -9.00 5.21 17.65
CA ILE A 127 -10.13 4.50 17.05
C ILE A 127 -11.41 4.99 17.70
N LEU A 128 -12.34 5.55 16.90
CA LEU A 128 -13.62 6.06 17.35
C LEU A 128 -14.70 4.99 17.36
N SER A 129 -14.74 4.17 16.32
CA SER A 129 -15.73 3.11 16.14
C SER A 129 -15.15 1.95 15.35
N ILE A 130 -15.64 0.76 15.61
CA ILE A 130 -15.32 -0.45 14.85
C ILE A 130 -16.64 -1.03 14.36
N LYS A 131 -16.76 -1.21 13.04
CA LYS A 131 -17.95 -1.74 12.39
C LYS A 131 -17.58 -2.96 11.57
N ASP A 132 -18.33 -4.04 11.74
CA ASP A 132 -18.23 -5.20 10.86
C ASP A 132 -19.19 -5.03 9.68
N THR A 133 -18.63 -5.09 8.48
CA THR A 133 -19.34 -4.96 7.21
C THR A 133 -19.28 -6.22 6.37
N THR A 134 -19.01 -7.38 7.00
CA THR A 134 -18.97 -8.67 6.30
C THR A 134 -20.34 -8.99 5.73
N PRO A 135 -20.48 -9.15 4.40
CA PRO A 135 -21.76 -9.42 3.78
C PRO A 135 -22.24 -10.84 4.09
N MET A 136 -23.47 -10.96 4.56
CA MET A 136 -24.16 -12.24 4.67
C MET A 136 -25.19 -12.32 3.53
N PRO A 137 -25.09 -13.30 2.60
CA PRO A 137 -26.06 -13.45 1.54
C PRO A 137 -27.41 -13.92 2.10
N HIS A 138 -28.49 -13.27 1.69
CA HIS A 138 -29.86 -13.70 1.97
C HIS A 138 -30.25 -14.72 0.88
N ASN A 139 -29.96 -16.01 1.09
CA ASN A 139 -30.19 -17.08 0.11
C ASN A 139 -29.55 -16.79 -1.27
N GLY A 140 -28.30 -16.39 -1.26
CA GLY A 140 -27.54 -16.02 -2.46
C GLY A 140 -27.13 -17.21 -3.32
N THR A 141 -26.11 -17.01 -4.18
CA THR A 141 -25.57 -18.05 -5.05
C THR A 141 -24.96 -19.20 -4.27
N ARG A 142 -25.07 -20.44 -4.83
CA ARG A 142 -24.46 -21.63 -4.25
C ARG A 142 -22.94 -21.42 -4.11
N PRO A 143 -22.33 -21.62 -2.91
CA PRO A 143 -20.90 -21.49 -2.74
C PRO A 143 -20.14 -22.55 -3.57
N PRO A 144 -18.88 -22.29 -3.99
CA PRO A 144 -18.07 -23.26 -4.69
C PRO A 144 -17.82 -24.49 -3.81
N LYS A 145 -17.51 -25.61 -4.44
CA LYS A 145 -17.16 -26.82 -3.69
C LYS A 145 -15.97 -26.59 -2.75
N LYS A 146 -15.94 -27.36 -1.65
CA LYS A 146 -14.84 -27.30 -0.68
C LYS A 146 -13.46 -27.46 -1.38
N ARG A 147 -12.58 -26.53 -1.10
CA ARG A 147 -11.20 -26.53 -1.61
C ARG A 147 -10.43 -27.73 -1.03
N ARG A 148 -9.78 -28.51 -1.88
CA ARG A 148 -8.82 -29.53 -1.44
C ARG A 148 -7.52 -28.81 -1.09
N VAL A 149 -7.00 -29.06 0.09
CA VAL A 149 -5.73 -28.51 0.62
C VAL A 149 -4.77 -29.68 0.78
#